data_eba345e30c21df92c98c7e5c947a9d42
#
_entry.id   eba345e30c21df92c98c7e5c947a9d42
#
_cell.length_a   1.000
_cell.length_b   1.000
_cell.length_c   1.000
_cell.angle_alpha   90.00
_cell.angle_beta   90.00
_cell.angle_gamma   90.00
#
_symmetry.space_group_name_H-M   'P 1'
#
loop_
_entity.id
_entity.type
_entity.pdbx_description
1 polymer ?
#
loop_
_entity_poly.entity_id
_entity_poly.type
_entity_poly.pdbx_seq_one_letter_code
_entity_poly.pdbx_strand_id
1 'polypeptide(L)'
;MNKYFKMAAGGAAMLAATALAVPTAQAEPKQGGTLTMIYRIIAGHFNPAIASGTPTGIPGTQLFAALIRYDDQWRPQPYLAESWKIADDGLSVQVNLRKNAVFHDGHPITSEDVAFSIETIKANHPFKTMYGPVTKVTTPDKHTAIIHLSAPHPAIELAMSSQLGVVIPKHIYGEGNIRKNPRNSQDIVGSGPFKLKEFKPGEYIIMERFDDFFLEGRPYLDQIVFKKMAESTSRIIALETGKADLTAFASDPQELTRLKKSKHLTLTPDGYSAIGPLNWLAFNTTRKPFDDKRVRQAIGYAMNKKLMIKILYSGFAKRATGPIHPGSVFYSGDVNDYAYDVAKAKALLDAAGLKPDADGIRLKTTLNFIPGGAVWKRWSEITKAQLKKIGIDVTLKASSDFRSWIKTVAGHDFDMTLDSVFNWGDPVIGVHRTYQSTNIRKGVPWHNTQQFRNADVDAVMMKAGLENDLAKRKALYAKMQKMVVEEAPIIYINASPSHPIYN
;
A
#
# COMPACT_ATOMS: atom_id res chain seq x y z
N MET A 1 34.33 -42.46 -70.02
CA MET A 1 35.72 -42.60 -69.51
C MET A 1 35.68 -42.31 -67.99
N ASN A 2 36.10 -43.26 -67.22
CA ASN A 2 36.18 -43.34 -65.75
C ASN A 2 36.79 -42.14 -65.05
N LYS A 3 36.31 -41.79 -63.82
CA LYS A 3 37.08 -42.08 -62.61
C LYS A 3 36.32 -41.76 -61.30
N TYR A 4 36.36 -42.71 -60.43
CA TYR A 4 35.95 -42.78 -59.04
C TYR A 4 36.48 -41.62 -58.21
N PHE A 5 35.61 -41.12 -57.23
CA PHE A 5 36.12 -40.49 -56.01
C PHE A 5 35.46 -41.10 -54.77
N LYS A 6 36.33 -41.53 -53.87
CA LYS A 6 36.02 -42.24 -52.63
C LYS A 6 35.41 -41.31 -51.60
N MET A 7 34.36 -41.78 -50.90
CA MET A 7 33.87 -41.25 -49.64
C MET A 7 34.92 -41.45 -48.54
N ALA A 8 35.22 -40.36 -47.83
CA ALA A 8 35.82 -40.40 -46.49
C ALA A 8 34.82 -39.90 -45.47
N ALA A 9 34.41 -40.83 -44.63
CA ALA A 9 33.55 -40.53 -43.46
C ALA A 9 34.42 -39.91 -42.37
N GLY A 10 34.14 -38.65 -42.01
CA GLY A 10 34.70 -37.97 -40.85
C GLY A 10 33.60 -37.86 -39.76
N GLY A 11 33.67 -38.74 -38.76
CA GLY A 11 32.78 -38.68 -37.59
C GLY A 11 33.15 -37.48 -36.72
N ALA A 12 32.25 -36.52 -36.59
CA ALA A 12 32.30 -35.47 -35.57
C ALA A 12 31.60 -35.98 -34.33
N ALA A 13 32.35 -36.33 -33.30
CA ALA A 13 31.83 -36.61 -31.97
C ALA A 13 31.36 -35.31 -31.34
N MET A 14 30.04 -35.10 -31.22
CA MET A 14 29.46 -34.07 -30.39
C MET A 14 29.59 -34.49 -28.93
N LEU A 15 30.50 -33.86 -28.20
CA LEU A 15 30.53 -33.85 -26.73
C LEU A 15 29.36 -32.97 -26.25
N ALA A 16 28.27 -33.61 -25.86
CA ALA A 16 27.20 -32.96 -25.12
C ALA A 16 27.72 -32.66 -23.70
N ALA A 17 28.13 -31.44 -23.46
CA ALA A 17 28.38 -30.92 -22.11
C ALA A 17 27.02 -30.75 -21.39
N THR A 18 26.59 -31.76 -20.66
CA THR A 18 25.51 -31.63 -19.66
C THR A 18 26.03 -30.73 -18.55
N ALA A 19 25.67 -29.43 -18.61
CA ALA A 19 25.81 -28.52 -17.48
C ALA A 19 24.88 -29.01 -16.37
N LEU A 20 25.45 -29.74 -15.41
CA LEU A 20 24.80 -30.00 -14.13
C LEU A 20 24.54 -28.65 -13.47
N ALA A 21 23.31 -28.15 -13.55
CA ALA A 21 22.83 -27.07 -12.71
C ALA A 21 22.95 -27.53 -11.26
N VAL A 22 24.04 -27.16 -10.58
CA VAL A 22 24.16 -27.32 -9.13
C VAL A 22 23.04 -26.47 -8.53
N PRO A 23 22.05 -27.05 -7.84
CA PRO A 23 21.09 -26.24 -7.11
C PRO A 23 21.90 -25.43 -6.09
N THR A 24 21.81 -24.10 -6.17
CA THR A 24 22.32 -23.25 -5.11
C THR A 24 21.65 -23.69 -3.83
N ALA A 25 22.37 -24.40 -2.97
CA ALA A 25 21.92 -24.76 -1.65
C ALA A 25 21.58 -23.45 -0.93
N GLN A 26 20.30 -23.17 -0.82
CA GLN A 26 19.80 -22.08 0.00
C GLN A 26 20.18 -22.46 1.43
N ALA A 27 21.03 -21.67 2.08
CA ALA A 27 21.49 -21.96 3.44
C ALA A 27 20.23 -22.13 4.32
N GLU A 28 20.20 -23.22 5.10
CA GLU A 28 19.11 -23.47 6.03
C GLU A 28 18.97 -22.29 7.00
N PRO A 29 17.75 -21.82 7.26
CA PRO A 29 17.53 -20.71 8.17
C PRO A 29 18.06 -21.02 9.56
N LYS A 30 18.85 -20.14 10.13
CA LYS A 30 19.33 -20.28 11.50
C LYS A 30 18.20 -20.07 12.50
N GLN A 31 18.11 -20.97 13.47
CA GLN A 31 17.21 -20.83 14.61
C GLN A 31 17.83 -19.91 15.66
N GLY A 32 16.99 -19.10 16.31
CA GLY A 32 17.39 -18.24 17.41
C GLY A 32 17.72 -16.79 17.01
N GLY A 33 18.09 -16.01 18.00
CA GLY A 33 18.49 -14.63 17.82
C GLY A 33 17.37 -13.59 17.92
N THR A 34 17.78 -12.33 17.94
CA THR A 34 16.89 -11.17 18.07
C THR A 34 16.99 -10.31 16.82
N LEU A 35 15.84 -9.94 16.23
CA LEU A 35 15.75 -8.94 15.17
C LEU A 35 15.38 -7.58 15.77
N THR A 36 16.24 -6.59 15.67
CA THR A 36 15.96 -5.22 16.07
C THR A 36 15.50 -4.39 14.86
N MET A 37 14.23 -4.04 14.85
CA MET A 37 13.63 -3.21 13.82
C MET A 37 13.37 -1.80 14.34
N ILE A 38 13.84 -0.79 13.59
CA ILE A 38 13.66 0.60 13.99
C ILE A 38 12.52 1.27 13.22
N TYR A 39 11.74 2.07 13.94
CA TYR A 39 10.58 2.81 13.45
C TYR A 39 10.61 4.27 13.86
N ARG A 40 9.97 5.11 13.03
CA ARG A 40 9.78 6.53 13.39
C ARG A 40 8.71 6.73 14.47
N ILE A 41 7.68 5.88 14.48
CA ILE A 41 6.49 6.00 15.33
C ILE A 41 6.09 4.59 15.79
N ILE A 42 5.77 4.45 17.07
CA ILE A 42 5.11 3.26 17.63
C ILE A 42 3.65 3.63 17.93
N ALA A 43 2.72 2.77 17.54
CA ALA A 43 1.29 2.96 17.80
C ALA A 43 0.97 2.77 19.30
N GLY A 44 -0.19 3.30 19.72
CA GLY A 44 -0.69 3.09 21.07
C GLY A 44 -1.37 1.73 21.29
N HIS A 45 -1.62 0.97 20.22
CA HIS A 45 -2.17 -0.40 20.27
C HIS A 45 -1.82 -1.18 19.00
N PHE A 46 -1.96 -2.52 19.07
CA PHE A 46 -1.48 -3.45 18.04
C PHE A 46 -2.54 -4.39 17.48
N ASN A 47 -3.83 -4.07 17.64
CA ASN A 47 -4.92 -4.88 17.08
C ASN A 47 -5.29 -4.40 15.65
N PRO A 48 -4.89 -5.15 14.58
CA PRO A 48 -5.17 -4.77 13.20
C PRO A 48 -6.65 -4.93 12.81
N ALA A 49 -7.45 -5.68 13.57
CA ALA A 49 -8.88 -5.83 13.27
C ALA A 49 -9.68 -4.52 13.40
N ILE A 50 -9.16 -3.53 14.14
CA ILE A 50 -9.86 -2.27 14.40
C ILE A 50 -9.12 -1.02 13.93
N ALA A 51 -7.88 -1.17 13.45
CA ALA A 51 -7.07 -0.04 12.99
C ALA A 51 -6.18 -0.43 11.81
N SER A 52 -5.88 0.56 10.98
CA SER A 52 -4.93 0.45 9.87
C SER A 52 -3.69 1.28 10.13
N GLY A 53 -2.69 1.11 9.27
CA GLY A 53 -1.43 1.83 9.31
C GLY A 53 -0.27 0.98 9.77
N THR A 54 0.91 1.31 9.26
CA THR A 54 2.14 0.52 9.49
C THR A 54 2.54 0.40 10.96
N PRO A 55 2.38 1.44 11.83
CA PRO A 55 2.76 1.32 13.24
C PRO A 55 1.92 0.31 14.03
N THR A 56 0.65 0.09 13.64
CA THR A 56 -0.20 -0.94 14.22
C THR A 56 -0.07 -2.27 13.47
N GLY A 57 -0.10 -2.21 12.13
CA GLY A 57 -0.18 -3.41 11.29
C GLY A 57 1.06 -4.27 11.34
N ILE A 58 2.27 -3.69 11.26
CA ILE A 58 3.49 -4.52 11.21
C ILE A 58 3.71 -5.29 12.53
N PRO A 59 3.71 -4.66 13.73
CA PRO A 59 3.75 -5.44 14.95
C PRO A 59 2.51 -6.30 15.16
N GLY A 60 1.32 -5.81 14.80
CA GLY A 60 0.07 -6.55 14.94
C GLY A 60 0.02 -7.84 14.13
N THR A 61 0.61 -7.90 12.93
CA THR A 61 0.68 -9.12 12.12
C THR A 61 1.71 -10.14 12.63
N GLN A 62 2.56 -9.77 13.57
CA GLN A 62 3.38 -10.72 14.32
C GLN A 62 2.62 -11.32 15.51
N LEU A 63 1.66 -10.57 16.07
CA LEU A 63 0.83 -11.00 17.20
C LEU A 63 -0.44 -11.75 16.77
N PHE A 64 -0.98 -11.45 15.59
CA PHE A 64 -2.22 -12.03 15.07
C PHE A 64 -2.02 -12.61 13.68
N ALA A 65 -2.34 -13.88 13.49
CA ALA A 65 -2.32 -14.54 12.20
C ALA A 65 -3.59 -14.20 11.40
N ALA A 66 -3.44 -14.14 10.08
CA ALA A 66 -4.56 -14.06 9.14
C ALA A 66 -4.90 -15.46 8.60
N LEU A 67 -6.01 -15.58 7.86
CA LEU A 67 -6.39 -16.84 7.24
C LEU A 67 -5.37 -17.28 6.19
N ILE A 68 -4.93 -16.35 5.34
CA ILE A 68 -3.95 -16.61 4.28
C ILE A 68 -2.82 -15.59 4.32
N ARG A 69 -1.73 -15.89 3.64
CA ARG A 69 -0.61 -14.98 3.41
C ARG A 69 -0.30 -14.91 1.92
N TYR A 70 0.51 -13.96 1.49
CA TYR A 70 1.01 -13.86 0.13
C TYR A 70 2.51 -14.15 0.10
N ASP A 71 2.98 -14.80 -0.97
CA ASP A 71 4.40 -14.96 -1.26
C ASP A 71 4.97 -13.69 -1.95
N ASP A 72 6.25 -13.71 -2.28
CA ASP A 72 6.96 -12.60 -2.95
C ASP A 72 6.52 -12.37 -4.41
N GLN A 73 5.83 -13.35 -5.03
CA GLN A 73 5.19 -13.21 -6.34
C GLN A 73 3.70 -12.83 -6.25
N TRP A 74 3.21 -12.44 -5.08
CA TRP A 74 1.81 -12.10 -4.85
C TRP A 74 0.82 -13.22 -5.14
N ARG A 75 1.20 -14.45 -4.84
CA ARG A 75 0.30 -15.60 -4.89
C ARG A 75 -0.20 -15.90 -3.49
N PRO A 76 -1.52 -16.10 -3.30
CA PRO A 76 -2.06 -16.46 -2.01
C PRO A 76 -1.54 -17.84 -1.57
N GLN A 77 -1.18 -17.94 -0.31
CA GLN A 77 -0.60 -19.15 0.31
C GLN A 77 -1.36 -19.50 1.59
N PRO A 78 -1.50 -20.77 1.94
CA PRO A 78 -2.03 -21.21 3.22
C PRO A 78 -1.29 -20.57 4.41
N TYR A 79 -2.05 -20.19 5.44
CA TYR A 79 -1.49 -19.71 6.69
C TYR A 79 -2.26 -20.30 7.86
N LEU A 80 -3.18 -19.59 8.56
CA LEU A 80 -4.08 -20.18 9.53
C LEU A 80 -5.12 -21.10 8.86
N ALA A 81 -5.60 -20.72 7.68
CA ALA A 81 -6.31 -21.65 6.81
C ALA A 81 -5.33 -22.64 6.18
N GLU A 82 -5.61 -23.92 6.31
CA GLU A 82 -4.90 -25.01 5.61
C GLU A 82 -5.26 -25.01 4.13
N SER A 83 -6.53 -24.71 3.82
CA SER A 83 -7.06 -24.61 2.46
C SER A 83 -8.29 -23.69 2.42
N TRP A 84 -8.62 -23.21 1.22
CA TRP A 84 -9.89 -22.52 0.95
C TRP A 84 -10.36 -22.80 -0.46
N LYS A 85 -11.65 -22.66 -0.69
CA LYS A 85 -12.28 -22.80 -1.99
C LYS A 85 -13.33 -21.71 -2.20
N ILE A 86 -13.19 -20.97 -3.28
CA ILE A 86 -14.24 -20.06 -3.76
C ILE A 86 -15.21 -20.91 -4.59
N ALA A 87 -16.52 -20.76 -4.34
CA ALA A 87 -17.54 -21.45 -5.10
C ALA A 87 -17.55 -20.95 -6.57
N ASP A 88 -18.01 -21.79 -7.49
CA ASP A 88 -17.98 -21.49 -8.93
C ASP A 88 -18.82 -20.25 -9.30
N ASP A 89 -19.88 -19.97 -8.53
CA ASP A 89 -20.70 -18.76 -8.66
C ASP A 89 -20.07 -17.51 -8.03
N GLY A 90 -18.95 -17.69 -7.30
CA GLY A 90 -18.26 -16.61 -6.58
C GLY A 90 -19.02 -16.08 -5.35
N LEU A 91 -20.08 -16.73 -4.90
CA LEU A 91 -20.96 -16.24 -3.82
C LEU A 91 -20.65 -16.82 -2.45
N SER A 92 -19.66 -17.69 -2.35
CA SER A 92 -19.15 -18.16 -1.06
C SER A 92 -17.68 -18.55 -1.11
N VAL A 93 -17.03 -18.50 0.07
CA VAL A 93 -15.67 -18.99 0.27
C VAL A 93 -15.69 -19.93 1.46
N GLN A 94 -15.43 -21.22 1.23
CA GLN A 94 -15.19 -22.18 2.28
C GLN A 94 -13.74 -22.11 2.71
N VAL A 95 -13.50 -21.99 4.01
CA VAL A 95 -12.17 -21.91 4.64
C VAL A 95 -12.04 -23.07 5.61
N ASN A 96 -10.99 -23.88 5.46
CA ASN A 96 -10.68 -24.98 6.36
C ASN A 96 -9.47 -24.60 7.22
N LEU A 97 -9.64 -24.58 8.55
CA LEU A 97 -8.61 -24.17 9.50
C LEU A 97 -7.68 -25.32 9.87
N ARG A 98 -6.45 -24.99 10.22
CA ARG A 98 -5.50 -25.93 10.83
C ARG A 98 -6.02 -26.38 12.19
N LYS A 99 -6.03 -27.70 12.42
CA LYS A 99 -6.55 -28.29 13.66
C LYS A 99 -5.62 -28.12 14.86
N ASN A 100 -4.33 -27.87 14.61
CA ASN A 100 -3.30 -27.67 15.63
C ASN A 100 -3.11 -26.19 16.03
N ALA A 101 -3.93 -25.29 15.51
CA ALA A 101 -3.79 -23.87 15.79
C ALA A 101 -4.41 -23.49 17.13
N VAL A 102 -3.63 -22.82 17.97
CA VAL A 102 -4.06 -22.28 19.26
C VAL A 102 -3.70 -20.80 19.39
N PHE A 103 -4.45 -20.10 20.24
CA PHE A 103 -4.08 -18.74 20.67
C PHE A 103 -2.91 -18.77 21.66
N HIS A 104 -2.33 -17.60 21.95
CA HIS A 104 -1.18 -17.46 22.88
C HIS A 104 -1.47 -17.95 24.30
N ASP A 105 -2.72 -18.05 24.69
CA ASP A 105 -3.20 -18.57 25.97
C ASP A 105 -3.60 -20.06 25.94
N GLY A 106 -3.36 -20.75 24.80
CA GLY A 106 -3.61 -22.17 24.62
C GLY A 106 -5.04 -22.52 24.18
N HIS A 107 -5.98 -21.57 24.08
CA HIS A 107 -7.32 -21.83 23.57
C HIS A 107 -7.27 -22.21 22.09
N PRO A 108 -7.99 -23.26 21.65
CA PRO A 108 -8.06 -23.63 20.24
C PRO A 108 -8.66 -22.52 19.39
N ILE A 109 -8.10 -22.29 18.20
CA ILE A 109 -8.67 -21.36 17.21
C ILE A 109 -9.76 -22.11 16.44
N THR A 110 -10.95 -21.52 16.40
CA THR A 110 -12.12 -22.13 15.78
C THR A 110 -12.72 -21.27 14.67
N SER A 111 -13.62 -21.86 13.89
CA SER A 111 -14.40 -21.15 12.87
C SER A 111 -15.27 -20.03 13.45
N GLU A 112 -15.66 -20.11 14.73
CA GLU A 112 -16.38 -19.03 15.42
C GLU A 112 -15.49 -17.78 15.59
N ASP A 113 -14.17 -17.96 15.83
CA ASP A 113 -13.23 -16.84 15.92
C ASP A 113 -13.06 -16.17 14.55
N VAL A 114 -13.11 -16.95 13.46
CA VAL A 114 -13.12 -16.39 12.09
C VAL A 114 -14.37 -15.56 11.84
N ALA A 115 -15.54 -16.08 12.16
CA ALA A 115 -16.80 -15.35 12.01
C ALA A 115 -16.78 -14.07 12.82
N PHE A 116 -16.41 -14.14 14.09
CA PHE A 116 -16.28 -12.98 14.99
C PHE A 116 -15.29 -11.94 14.46
N SER A 117 -14.14 -12.38 13.94
CA SER A 117 -13.10 -11.49 13.41
C SER A 117 -13.59 -10.72 12.19
N ILE A 118 -14.23 -11.40 11.22
CA ILE A 118 -14.77 -10.77 10.01
C ILE A 118 -15.86 -9.77 10.38
N GLU A 119 -16.79 -10.10 11.27
CA GLU A 119 -17.83 -9.19 11.76
C GLU A 119 -17.22 -7.97 12.46
N THR A 120 -16.22 -8.18 13.31
CA THR A 120 -15.51 -7.12 14.02
C THR A 120 -14.81 -6.16 13.06
N ILE A 121 -14.09 -6.68 12.06
CA ILE A 121 -13.42 -5.89 11.03
C ILE A 121 -14.46 -5.11 10.22
N LYS A 122 -15.54 -5.77 9.80
CA LYS A 122 -16.64 -5.15 9.06
C LYS A 122 -17.32 -4.00 9.82
N ALA A 123 -17.40 -4.10 11.14
CA ALA A 123 -17.97 -3.05 11.98
C ALA A 123 -16.98 -1.90 12.25
N ASN A 124 -15.71 -2.22 12.48
CA ASN A 124 -14.76 -1.31 13.13
C ASN A 124 -13.59 -0.83 12.28
N HIS A 125 -13.10 -1.65 11.31
CA HIS A 125 -11.87 -1.33 10.61
C HIS A 125 -12.05 -0.13 9.66
N PRO A 126 -11.05 0.76 9.49
CA PRO A 126 -11.12 1.89 8.53
C PRO A 126 -11.40 1.45 7.08
N PHE A 127 -10.94 0.26 6.68
CA PHE A 127 -11.19 -0.34 5.36
C PHE A 127 -12.29 -1.40 5.38
N LYS A 128 -13.27 -1.26 6.23
CA LYS A 128 -14.40 -2.20 6.36
C LYS A 128 -15.16 -2.50 5.05
N THR A 129 -15.05 -1.60 4.07
CA THR A 129 -15.66 -1.80 2.75
C THR A 129 -15.07 -2.99 1.97
N MET A 130 -13.87 -3.46 2.36
CA MET A 130 -13.29 -4.68 1.77
C MET A 130 -14.10 -5.94 2.07
N TYR A 131 -14.87 -5.93 3.16
CA TYR A 131 -15.85 -6.98 3.50
C TYR A 131 -17.30 -6.56 3.19
N GLY A 132 -17.49 -5.52 2.37
CA GLY A 132 -18.82 -5.04 1.99
C GLY A 132 -19.74 -6.13 1.43
N PRO A 133 -19.30 -6.96 0.48
CA PRO A 133 -20.09 -8.07 -0.06
C PRO A 133 -20.39 -9.20 0.93
N VAL A 134 -19.65 -9.33 2.03
CA VAL A 134 -19.90 -10.40 3.01
C VAL A 134 -21.24 -10.18 3.70
N THR A 135 -22.15 -11.13 3.57
CA THR A 135 -23.49 -11.10 4.19
C THR A 135 -23.50 -11.78 5.56
N LYS A 136 -22.85 -12.92 5.68
CA LYS A 136 -22.71 -13.70 6.91
C LYS A 136 -21.51 -14.65 6.83
N VAL A 137 -21.08 -15.17 7.97
CA VAL A 137 -20.17 -16.30 8.05
C VAL A 137 -20.87 -17.41 8.81
N THR A 138 -20.92 -18.61 8.24
CA THR A 138 -21.46 -19.81 8.92
C THR A 138 -20.32 -20.73 9.34
N THR A 139 -20.52 -21.44 10.45
CA THR A 139 -19.51 -22.28 11.11
C THR A 139 -20.08 -23.69 11.30
N PRO A 140 -20.14 -24.53 10.22
CA PRO A 140 -20.76 -25.85 10.29
C PRO A 140 -20.06 -26.80 11.27
N ASP A 141 -18.78 -26.58 11.49
CA ASP A 141 -17.97 -27.28 12.51
C ASP A 141 -16.84 -26.37 13.03
N LYS A 142 -16.07 -26.85 14.00
CA LYS A 142 -15.00 -26.08 14.65
C LYS A 142 -13.88 -25.61 13.71
N HIS A 143 -13.71 -26.25 12.58
CA HIS A 143 -12.57 -25.98 11.69
C HIS A 143 -13.00 -25.54 10.29
N THR A 144 -14.31 -25.43 10.02
CA THR A 144 -14.83 -24.98 8.73
C THR A 144 -15.63 -23.70 8.91
N ALA A 145 -15.20 -22.62 8.24
CA ALA A 145 -15.96 -21.38 8.11
C ALA A 145 -16.39 -21.19 6.66
N ILE A 146 -17.65 -20.76 6.42
CA ILE A 146 -18.15 -20.43 5.09
C ILE A 146 -18.53 -18.97 5.07
N ILE A 147 -17.78 -18.18 4.30
CA ILE A 147 -18.02 -16.75 4.10
C ILE A 147 -18.99 -16.60 2.93
N HIS A 148 -20.20 -16.08 3.18
CA HIS A 148 -21.24 -15.87 2.17
C HIS A 148 -21.19 -14.45 1.64
N LEU A 149 -21.31 -14.31 0.32
CA LEU A 149 -21.19 -13.05 -0.39
C LEU A 149 -22.49 -12.69 -1.12
N SER A 150 -22.86 -11.41 -1.18
CA SER A 150 -23.99 -10.89 -1.95
C SER A 150 -23.67 -10.74 -3.45
N ALA A 151 -22.39 -10.72 -3.81
CA ALA A 151 -21.87 -10.63 -5.18
C ALA A 151 -20.44 -11.19 -5.22
N PRO A 152 -19.94 -11.64 -6.38
CA PRO A 152 -18.56 -12.03 -6.54
C PRO A 152 -17.59 -10.93 -6.07
N HIS A 153 -16.52 -11.32 -5.36
CA HIS A 153 -15.56 -10.40 -4.79
C HIS A 153 -14.11 -10.82 -5.11
N PRO A 154 -13.56 -10.39 -6.25
CA PRO A 154 -12.22 -10.80 -6.70
C PRO A 154 -11.07 -10.46 -5.74
N ALA A 155 -11.30 -9.55 -4.79
CA ALA A 155 -10.31 -9.17 -3.77
C ALA A 155 -10.54 -9.88 -2.42
N ILE A 156 -11.41 -10.89 -2.35
CA ILE A 156 -11.72 -11.56 -1.08
C ILE A 156 -10.49 -12.25 -0.47
N GLU A 157 -9.65 -12.87 -1.29
CA GLU A 157 -8.40 -13.47 -0.82
C GLU A 157 -7.49 -12.42 -0.18
N LEU A 158 -7.36 -11.23 -0.80
CA LEU A 158 -6.58 -10.16 -0.20
C LEU A 158 -7.21 -9.66 1.11
N ALA A 159 -8.53 -9.59 1.19
CA ALA A 159 -9.22 -9.26 2.44
C ALA A 159 -8.97 -10.28 3.56
N MET A 160 -8.80 -11.56 3.23
CA MET A 160 -8.46 -12.64 4.18
C MET A 160 -6.98 -12.64 4.59
N SER A 161 -6.15 -11.71 4.09
CA SER A 161 -4.71 -11.73 4.36
C SER A 161 -4.29 -10.71 5.43
N SER A 162 -3.19 -11.01 6.10
CA SER A 162 -2.41 -10.20 7.05
C SER A 162 -3.15 -9.01 7.71
N GLN A 163 -2.85 -7.77 7.36
CA GLN A 163 -3.42 -6.60 8.04
C GLN A 163 -4.95 -6.46 7.92
N LEU A 164 -5.53 -7.05 6.88
CA LEU A 164 -6.92 -6.85 6.55
C LEU A 164 -7.81 -7.98 7.08
N GLY A 165 -7.25 -9.14 7.38
CA GLY A 165 -7.98 -10.35 7.72
C GLY A 165 -7.40 -11.14 8.89
N VAL A 166 -6.91 -10.46 9.93
CA VAL A 166 -6.41 -11.15 11.15
C VAL A 166 -7.53 -11.85 11.89
N VAL A 167 -7.21 -12.99 12.50
CA VAL A 167 -8.12 -13.73 13.38
C VAL A 167 -7.81 -13.40 14.83
N ILE A 168 -8.82 -12.86 15.52
CA ILE A 168 -8.74 -12.43 16.93
C ILE A 168 -9.60 -13.32 17.81
N PRO A 169 -9.21 -13.60 19.07
CA PRO A 169 -9.93 -14.50 19.97
C PRO A 169 -11.27 -13.90 20.44
N LYS A 170 -12.37 -14.61 20.14
CA LYS A 170 -13.73 -14.23 20.54
C LYS A 170 -13.85 -14.15 22.06
N HIS A 171 -13.21 -15.07 22.80
CA HIS A 171 -13.25 -15.11 24.27
C HIS A 171 -12.56 -13.91 24.96
N ILE A 172 -11.67 -13.18 24.24
CA ILE A 172 -10.99 -11.97 24.74
C ILE A 172 -11.70 -10.69 24.29
N TYR A 173 -12.18 -10.66 23.04
CA TYR A 173 -12.68 -9.44 22.41
C TYR A 173 -14.20 -9.44 22.18
N GLY A 174 -14.90 -10.53 22.52
CA GLY A 174 -16.32 -10.71 22.25
C GLY A 174 -17.25 -9.88 23.14
N GLU A 175 -16.74 -9.37 24.24
CA GLU A 175 -17.54 -8.58 25.17
C GLU A 175 -17.15 -7.10 25.17
N GLY A 176 -18.14 -6.24 25.38
CA GLY A 176 -17.93 -4.80 25.53
C GLY A 176 -17.51 -4.07 24.26
N ASN A 177 -16.83 -2.94 24.43
CA ASN A 177 -16.36 -2.13 23.31
C ASN A 177 -14.90 -2.50 22.98
N ILE A 178 -14.70 -3.21 21.88
CA ILE A 178 -13.38 -3.66 21.44
C ILE A 178 -12.35 -2.52 21.34
N ARG A 179 -12.76 -1.30 20.93
CA ARG A 179 -11.83 -0.15 20.82
C ARG A 179 -11.29 0.33 22.17
N LYS A 180 -11.97 -0.02 23.27
CA LYS A 180 -11.58 0.30 24.65
C LYS A 180 -10.97 -0.88 25.40
N ASN A 181 -10.89 -2.06 24.75
CA ASN A 181 -10.35 -3.26 25.37
C ASN A 181 -8.83 -3.07 25.66
N PRO A 182 -8.37 -3.19 26.93
CA PRO A 182 -6.96 -3.02 27.27
C PRO A 182 -6.05 -4.06 26.59
N ARG A 183 -6.59 -5.24 26.25
CA ARG A 183 -5.89 -6.29 25.52
C ARG A 183 -5.47 -5.88 24.10
N ASN A 184 -5.84 -4.70 23.62
CA ASN A 184 -5.32 -4.15 22.37
C ASN A 184 -3.85 -3.69 22.47
N SER A 185 -3.32 -3.48 23.69
CA SER A 185 -1.97 -2.99 23.95
C SER A 185 -1.25 -3.64 25.13
N GLN A 186 -1.97 -4.32 26.01
CA GLN A 186 -1.43 -4.96 27.21
C GLN A 186 -1.89 -6.42 27.26
N ASP A 187 -1.00 -7.33 27.66
CA ASP A 187 -1.26 -8.77 27.78
C ASP A 187 -2.03 -9.33 26.57
N ILE A 188 -1.55 -9.00 25.39
CA ILE A 188 -2.24 -9.33 24.13
C ILE A 188 -2.26 -10.84 23.96
N VAL A 189 -3.47 -11.39 23.78
CA VAL A 189 -3.69 -12.75 23.35
C VAL A 189 -3.97 -12.74 21.85
N GLY A 190 -3.07 -13.30 21.08
CA GLY A 190 -3.15 -13.36 19.62
C GLY A 190 -2.97 -14.78 19.11
N SER A 191 -2.89 -14.90 17.78
CA SER A 191 -2.75 -16.16 17.04
C SER A 191 -1.46 -16.21 16.22
N GLY A 192 -0.62 -15.18 16.36
CA GLY A 192 0.56 -14.99 15.52
C GLY A 192 1.80 -15.74 16.01
N PRO A 193 2.92 -15.66 15.26
CA PRO A 193 4.16 -16.37 15.58
C PRO A 193 4.90 -15.82 16.80
N PHE A 194 4.57 -14.63 17.28
CA PHE A 194 5.18 -14.01 18.45
C PHE A 194 4.12 -13.55 19.45
N LYS A 195 4.48 -13.59 20.74
CA LYS A 195 3.73 -13.04 21.87
C LYS A 195 4.27 -11.70 22.30
N LEU A 196 3.43 -10.81 22.82
CA LEU A 196 3.89 -9.59 23.46
C LEU A 196 4.60 -9.93 24.77
N LYS A 197 5.87 -9.57 24.89
CA LYS A 197 6.65 -9.68 26.12
C LYS A 197 6.63 -8.39 26.92
N GLU A 198 6.87 -7.26 26.25
CA GLU A 198 6.92 -5.96 26.89
C GLU A 198 6.53 -4.85 25.91
N PHE A 199 5.79 -3.87 26.40
CA PHE A 199 5.47 -2.66 25.65
C PHE A 199 5.72 -1.43 26.52
N LYS A 200 6.65 -0.58 26.08
CA LYS A 200 6.88 0.74 26.64
C LYS A 200 6.34 1.80 25.67
N PRO A 201 5.19 2.43 25.98
CA PRO A 201 4.55 3.38 25.09
C PRO A 201 5.49 4.48 24.60
N GLY A 202 5.57 4.64 23.27
CA GLY A 202 6.40 5.66 22.65
C GLY A 202 7.90 5.37 22.59
N GLU A 203 8.37 4.22 23.10
CA GLU A 203 9.79 3.85 23.10
C GLU A 203 10.06 2.53 22.34
N TYR A 204 9.48 1.40 22.78
CA TYR A 204 9.74 0.09 22.17
C TYR A 204 8.61 -0.93 22.41
N ILE A 205 8.68 -2.01 21.63
CA ILE A 205 7.90 -3.23 21.78
C ILE A 205 8.87 -4.40 21.73
N ILE A 206 8.76 -5.32 22.68
CA ILE A 206 9.50 -6.58 22.69
C ILE A 206 8.51 -7.72 22.53
N MET A 207 8.75 -8.58 21.56
CA MET A 207 7.97 -9.77 21.28
C MET A 207 8.88 -10.99 21.39
N GLU A 208 8.39 -12.06 22.00
CA GLU A 208 9.08 -13.34 22.12
C GLU A 208 8.40 -14.41 21.28
N ARG A 209 9.15 -15.41 20.87
CA ARG A 209 8.67 -16.54 20.08
C ARG A 209 7.49 -17.22 20.79
N PHE A 210 6.52 -17.63 19.98
CA PHE A 210 5.43 -18.53 20.40
C PHE A 210 5.77 -19.95 19.94
N ASP A 211 6.17 -20.83 20.89
CA ASP A 211 6.66 -22.17 20.58
C ASP A 211 5.55 -23.09 20.04
N ASP A 212 4.28 -22.88 20.45
CA ASP A 212 3.12 -23.64 19.98
C ASP A 212 2.52 -23.07 18.68
N PHE A 213 3.32 -22.31 17.91
CA PHE A 213 2.85 -21.75 16.66
C PHE A 213 2.55 -22.85 15.65
N PHE A 214 1.41 -22.78 14.97
CA PHE A 214 0.86 -23.85 14.11
C PHE A 214 1.71 -24.22 12.88
N LEU A 215 2.71 -23.44 12.50
CA LEU A 215 3.67 -23.79 11.45
C LEU A 215 4.93 -24.39 12.08
N GLU A 216 5.14 -25.67 11.86
CA GLU A 216 6.30 -26.41 12.36
C GLU A 216 7.63 -25.73 11.99
N GLY A 217 8.56 -25.69 12.94
CA GLY A 217 9.87 -25.05 12.77
C GLY A 217 9.84 -23.51 12.67
N ARG A 218 8.71 -22.88 12.93
CA ARG A 218 8.51 -21.43 12.90
C ARG A 218 8.02 -20.90 14.25
N PRO A 219 8.31 -19.60 14.56
CA PRO A 219 9.24 -18.70 13.86
C PRO A 219 10.70 -19.10 14.11
N TYR A 220 11.62 -18.64 13.25
CA TYR A 220 13.06 -18.90 13.43
C TYR A 220 13.70 -18.06 14.53
N LEU A 221 13.25 -16.82 14.67
CA LEU A 221 13.79 -15.88 15.67
C LEU A 221 13.23 -16.16 17.07
N ASP A 222 14.04 -15.94 18.10
CA ASP A 222 13.58 -15.98 19.49
C ASP A 222 12.83 -14.71 19.87
N GLN A 223 13.21 -13.55 19.27
CA GLN A 223 12.67 -12.25 19.66
C GLN A 223 12.64 -11.25 18.50
N ILE A 224 11.65 -10.35 18.53
CA ILE A 224 11.64 -9.15 17.72
C ILE A 224 11.53 -7.94 18.63
N VAL A 225 12.42 -6.95 18.43
CA VAL A 225 12.38 -5.67 19.12
C VAL A 225 12.05 -4.56 18.12
N PHE A 226 10.91 -3.90 18.29
CA PHE A 226 10.57 -2.69 17.57
C PHE A 226 10.97 -1.48 18.41
N LYS A 227 11.92 -0.70 17.94
CA LYS A 227 12.45 0.46 18.66
C LYS A 227 12.14 1.76 17.95
N LYS A 228 11.61 2.74 18.69
CA LYS A 228 11.37 4.07 18.14
C LYS A 228 12.66 4.85 17.96
N MET A 229 12.91 5.33 16.76
CA MET A 229 13.97 6.29 16.44
C MET A 229 13.40 7.34 15.47
N ALA A 230 12.98 8.49 15.98
CA ALA A 230 12.34 9.53 15.19
C ALA A 230 13.32 10.21 14.22
N GLU A 231 14.55 10.47 14.71
CA GLU A 231 15.58 11.22 13.99
C GLU A 231 16.31 10.36 12.96
N SER A 232 16.43 10.86 11.71
CA SER A 232 17.07 10.17 10.59
C SER A 232 18.53 9.84 10.89
N THR A 233 19.29 10.79 11.46
CA THR A 233 20.70 10.59 11.80
C THR A 233 20.90 9.44 12.78
N SER A 234 20.04 9.33 13.80
CA SER A 234 20.09 8.24 14.77
C SER A 234 19.81 6.88 14.14
N ARG A 235 18.85 6.81 13.20
CA ARG A 235 18.53 5.58 12.44
C ARG A 235 19.72 5.16 11.57
N ILE A 236 20.32 6.11 10.85
CA ILE A 236 21.50 5.85 10.02
C ILE A 236 22.62 5.24 10.86
N ILE A 237 22.97 5.87 11.97
CA ILE A 237 24.05 5.40 12.87
C ILE A 237 23.70 4.00 13.42
N ALA A 238 22.46 3.76 13.83
CA ALA A 238 22.05 2.47 14.38
C ALA A 238 22.20 1.32 13.38
N LEU A 239 21.85 1.56 12.10
CA LEU A 239 22.01 0.58 11.03
C LEU A 239 23.51 0.38 10.67
N GLU A 240 24.28 1.47 10.52
CA GLU A 240 25.70 1.41 10.19
C GLU A 240 26.56 0.72 11.27
N THR A 241 26.14 0.80 12.53
CA THR A 241 26.85 0.20 13.66
C THR A 241 26.31 -1.16 14.09
N GLY A 242 25.31 -1.71 13.39
CA GLY A 242 24.66 -2.98 13.74
C GLY A 242 23.87 -2.94 15.05
N LYS A 243 23.50 -1.75 15.55
CA LYS A 243 22.59 -1.60 16.71
C LYS A 243 21.13 -1.77 16.33
N ALA A 244 20.85 -1.83 15.03
CA ALA A 244 19.58 -2.19 14.44
C ALA A 244 19.83 -2.98 13.17
N ASP A 245 18.98 -3.98 12.93
CA ASP A 245 19.11 -4.91 11.81
C ASP A 245 18.27 -4.49 10.62
N LEU A 246 17.16 -3.79 10.86
CA LEU A 246 16.18 -3.48 9.85
C LEU A 246 15.50 -2.14 10.10
N THR A 247 15.27 -1.37 9.03
CA THR A 247 14.26 -0.31 8.98
C THR A 247 13.35 -0.49 7.79
N ALA A 248 12.05 -0.30 8.00
CA ALA A 248 11.08 -0.27 6.91
C ALA A 248 10.69 1.18 6.57
N PHE A 249 10.21 1.39 5.35
CA PHE A 249 9.71 2.69 4.88
C PHE A 249 10.73 3.84 4.92
N ALA A 250 12.03 3.54 4.84
CA ALA A 250 13.03 4.58 4.63
C ALA A 250 12.75 5.31 3.31
N SER A 251 12.60 6.62 3.35
CA SER A 251 12.23 7.43 2.18
C SER A 251 12.95 8.77 2.13
N ASP A 252 13.75 9.09 3.14
CA ASP A 252 14.56 10.29 3.16
C ASP A 252 15.73 10.16 2.17
N PRO A 253 15.88 11.06 1.18
CA PRO A 253 16.90 10.93 0.15
C PRO A 253 18.34 10.99 0.68
N GLN A 254 18.57 11.70 1.79
CA GLN A 254 19.90 11.77 2.40
C GLN A 254 20.23 10.47 3.10
N GLU A 255 19.27 9.90 3.84
CA GLU A 255 19.36 8.58 4.48
C GLU A 255 19.65 7.50 3.41
N LEU A 256 18.84 7.44 2.36
CA LEU A 256 19.01 6.47 1.27
C LEU A 256 20.37 6.64 0.55
N THR A 257 20.79 7.87 0.27
CA THR A 257 22.06 8.15 -0.41
C THR A 257 23.27 7.72 0.44
N ARG A 258 23.21 7.92 1.76
CA ARG A 258 24.27 7.53 2.68
C ARG A 258 24.32 6.01 2.84
N LEU A 259 23.19 5.38 3.16
CA LEU A 259 23.13 3.95 3.46
C LEU A 259 23.37 3.07 2.23
N LYS A 260 23.05 3.55 1.02
CA LYS A 260 23.39 2.86 -0.24
C LYS A 260 24.90 2.63 -0.42
N LYS A 261 25.75 3.42 0.23
CA LYS A 261 27.22 3.29 0.17
C LYS A 261 27.76 2.25 1.15
N SER A 262 26.97 1.80 2.08
CA SER A 262 27.38 0.79 3.07
C SER A 262 27.56 -0.57 2.37
N LYS A 263 28.64 -1.27 2.73
CA LYS A 263 28.98 -2.58 2.15
C LYS A 263 28.22 -3.75 2.81
N HIS A 264 27.71 -3.53 4.02
CA HIS A 264 27.02 -4.56 4.82
C HIS A 264 25.51 -4.34 4.92
N LEU A 265 24.99 -3.27 4.31
CA LEU A 265 23.55 -3.00 4.30
C LEU A 265 22.99 -3.25 2.90
N THR A 266 21.87 -3.92 2.85
CA THR A 266 21.05 -4.08 1.64
C THR A 266 19.95 -3.04 1.64
N LEU A 267 19.84 -2.31 0.53
CA LEU A 267 18.79 -1.33 0.27
C LEU A 267 18.06 -1.75 -1.01
N THR A 268 16.78 -2.05 -0.93
CA THR A 268 15.97 -2.45 -2.07
C THR A 268 14.70 -1.59 -2.20
N PRO A 269 14.22 -1.31 -3.42
CA PRO A 269 12.91 -0.68 -3.63
C PRO A 269 11.75 -1.68 -3.56
N ASP A 270 12.03 -2.98 -3.35
CA ASP A 270 11.04 -4.04 -3.42
C ASP A 270 10.22 -4.15 -2.12
N GLY A 271 9.08 -4.84 -2.17
CA GLY A 271 8.21 -5.06 -1.02
C GLY A 271 7.10 -4.04 -0.81
N TYR A 272 7.03 -2.94 -1.57
CA TYR A 272 6.01 -1.91 -1.43
C TYR A 272 5.00 -1.82 -2.57
N SER A 273 5.17 -2.58 -3.65
CA SER A 273 4.26 -2.60 -4.80
C SER A 273 2.83 -2.95 -4.41
N ALA A 274 2.68 -3.80 -3.42
CA ALA A 274 1.41 -4.17 -2.83
C ALA A 274 0.69 -3.03 -2.15
N ILE A 275 1.40 -2.31 -1.31
CA ILE A 275 0.81 -1.17 -0.59
C ILE A 275 0.61 -0.02 -1.56
N GLY A 276 1.54 0.16 -2.51
CA GLY A 276 1.45 1.09 -3.63
C GLY A 276 1.27 2.55 -3.21
N PRO A 277 2.22 3.14 -2.46
CA PRO A 277 2.12 4.54 -2.08
C PRO A 277 2.32 5.46 -3.30
N LEU A 278 1.34 6.33 -3.54
CA LEU A 278 1.35 7.34 -4.60
C LEU A 278 1.32 8.73 -4.02
N ASN A 279 2.15 9.62 -4.56
CA ASN A 279 2.17 11.04 -4.23
C ASN A 279 1.64 11.88 -5.40
N TRP A 280 0.80 12.87 -5.11
CA TRP A 280 0.09 13.62 -6.12
C TRP A 280 -0.27 15.04 -5.71
N LEU A 281 -0.71 15.83 -6.70
CA LEU A 281 -1.43 17.08 -6.53
C LEU A 281 -2.91 16.85 -6.84
N ALA A 282 -3.80 17.01 -5.86
CA ALA A 282 -5.24 16.90 -6.03
C ALA A 282 -5.91 18.28 -6.09
N PHE A 283 -7.02 18.35 -6.84
CA PHE A 283 -7.85 19.54 -6.96
C PHE A 283 -9.21 19.34 -6.30
N ASN A 284 -9.80 20.36 -5.75
CA ASN A 284 -11.20 20.35 -5.43
C ASN A 284 -12.02 20.64 -6.71
N THR A 285 -12.55 19.59 -7.33
CA THR A 285 -13.20 19.67 -8.66
C THR A 285 -14.55 20.41 -8.64
N THR A 286 -15.05 20.81 -7.47
CA THR A 286 -16.29 21.60 -7.35
C THR A 286 -16.02 23.10 -7.18
N ARG A 287 -14.76 23.49 -7.02
CA ARG A 287 -14.37 24.92 -6.89
C ARG A 287 -13.90 25.48 -8.21
N LYS A 288 -14.41 26.67 -8.57
CA LYS A 288 -13.90 27.41 -9.73
C LYS A 288 -12.46 27.90 -9.47
N PRO A 289 -11.59 27.85 -10.49
CA PRO A 289 -11.83 27.36 -11.84
C PRO A 289 -11.45 25.86 -12.01
N PHE A 290 -11.27 25.10 -10.92
CA PHE A 290 -10.89 23.68 -10.95
C PHE A 290 -12.05 22.75 -11.31
N ASP A 291 -13.26 23.26 -11.49
CA ASP A 291 -14.39 22.56 -12.12
C ASP A 291 -14.14 22.32 -13.62
N ASP A 292 -13.34 23.17 -14.28
CA ASP A 292 -12.91 22.98 -15.67
C ASP A 292 -11.68 22.07 -15.76
N LYS A 293 -11.80 20.92 -16.44
CA LYS A 293 -10.68 19.99 -16.61
C LYS A 293 -9.50 20.59 -17.39
N ARG A 294 -9.72 21.55 -18.27
CA ARG A 294 -8.65 22.22 -19.03
C ARG A 294 -7.68 22.95 -18.10
N VAL A 295 -8.18 23.55 -17.02
CA VAL A 295 -7.36 24.19 -15.99
C VAL A 295 -6.51 23.16 -15.24
N ARG A 296 -7.10 22.02 -14.85
CA ARG A 296 -6.38 20.94 -14.17
C ARG A 296 -5.31 20.31 -15.07
N GLN A 297 -5.65 20.07 -16.34
CA GLN A 297 -4.69 19.58 -17.36
C GLN A 297 -3.56 20.58 -17.61
N ALA A 298 -3.84 21.88 -17.68
CA ALA A 298 -2.82 22.95 -17.82
C ALA A 298 -1.79 22.87 -16.68
N ILE A 299 -2.25 22.69 -15.44
CA ILE A 299 -1.37 22.52 -14.29
C ILE A 299 -0.53 21.22 -14.45
N GLY A 300 -1.13 20.15 -14.96
CA GLY A 300 -0.42 18.91 -15.26
C GLY A 300 0.75 19.08 -16.22
N TYR A 301 0.54 19.83 -17.32
CA TYR A 301 1.58 20.18 -18.30
C TYR A 301 2.62 21.18 -17.76
N ALA A 302 2.24 22.06 -16.84
CA ALA A 302 3.17 23.02 -16.23
C ALA A 302 4.15 22.40 -15.23
N MET A 303 3.88 21.16 -14.75
CA MET A 303 4.69 20.51 -13.75
C MET A 303 5.79 19.62 -14.38
N ASN A 304 7.06 20.03 -14.23
CA ASN A 304 8.21 19.20 -14.62
C ASN A 304 8.46 18.09 -13.60
N LYS A 305 7.71 17.00 -13.74
CA LYS A 305 7.70 15.87 -12.80
C LYS A 305 9.05 15.15 -12.72
N LYS A 306 9.79 15.05 -13.84
CA LYS A 306 11.16 14.49 -13.87
C LYS A 306 12.11 15.30 -12.98
N LEU A 307 12.10 16.63 -13.13
CA LEU A 307 12.92 17.52 -12.32
C LEU A 307 12.53 17.46 -10.85
N MET A 308 11.22 17.43 -10.56
CA MET A 308 10.71 17.30 -9.19
C MET A 308 11.21 16.01 -8.52
N ILE A 309 11.10 14.88 -9.18
CA ILE A 309 11.59 13.58 -8.65
C ILE A 309 13.11 13.64 -8.41
N LYS A 310 13.88 14.21 -9.34
CA LYS A 310 15.33 14.39 -9.18
C LYS A 310 15.68 15.24 -7.96
N ILE A 311 15.02 16.39 -7.81
CA ILE A 311 15.31 17.35 -6.72
C ILE A 311 14.83 16.82 -5.35
N LEU A 312 13.63 16.23 -5.31
CA LEU A 312 12.98 15.83 -4.05
C LEU A 312 13.47 14.48 -3.54
N TYR A 313 13.84 13.57 -4.45
CA TYR A 313 14.08 12.16 -4.10
C TYR A 313 15.43 11.64 -4.60
N SER A 314 16.32 12.51 -5.12
CA SER A 314 17.65 12.10 -5.64
C SER A 314 17.59 10.92 -6.61
N GLY A 315 16.46 10.76 -7.35
CA GLY A 315 16.25 9.67 -8.30
C GLY A 315 15.71 8.37 -7.68
N PHE A 316 15.51 8.27 -6.37
CA PHE A 316 15.00 7.06 -5.73
C PHE A 316 13.51 6.79 -5.99
N ALA A 317 12.70 7.81 -6.32
CA ALA A 317 11.28 7.63 -6.60
C ALA A 317 11.02 7.23 -8.06
N LYS A 318 10.05 6.36 -8.30
CA LYS A 318 9.56 6.01 -9.63
C LYS A 318 8.48 7.00 -10.07
N ARG A 319 8.39 7.29 -11.38
CA ARG A 319 7.31 8.09 -11.96
C ARG A 319 5.96 7.35 -11.81
N ALA A 320 4.93 8.03 -11.35
CA ALA A 320 3.55 7.55 -11.38
C ALA A 320 2.75 8.37 -12.40
N THR A 321 2.02 7.71 -13.29
CA THR A 321 1.29 8.33 -14.39
C THR A 321 -0.22 8.28 -14.21
N GLY A 322 -0.71 7.49 -13.26
CA GLY A 322 -2.14 7.26 -13.07
C GLY A 322 -2.51 6.83 -11.65
N PRO A 323 -3.79 6.49 -11.44
CA PRO A 323 -4.36 6.17 -10.12
C PRO A 323 -3.88 4.83 -9.54
N ILE A 324 -3.23 3.99 -10.35
CA ILE A 324 -2.72 2.68 -9.92
C ILE A 324 -1.19 2.72 -9.86
N HIS A 325 -0.63 2.16 -8.78
CA HIS A 325 0.80 2.11 -8.54
C HIS A 325 1.54 1.34 -9.64
N PRO A 326 2.70 1.83 -10.13
CA PRO A 326 3.44 1.19 -11.22
C PRO A 326 3.89 -0.26 -10.97
N GLY A 327 3.93 -0.71 -9.72
CA GLY A 327 4.22 -2.10 -9.35
C GLY A 327 3.01 -3.01 -9.28
N SER A 328 1.79 -2.50 -9.51
CA SER A 328 0.57 -3.32 -9.49
C SER A 328 0.40 -4.08 -10.79
N VAL A 329 -0.15 -5.30 -10.70
CA VAL A 329 -0.54 -6.11 -11.88
C VAL A 329 -1.64 -5.46 -12.73
N PHE A 330 -2.35 -4.46 -12.19
CA PHE A 330 -3.40 -3.69 -12.86
C PHE A 330 -2.93 -2.35 -13.42
N TYR A 331 -1.64 -2.03 -13.27
CA TYR A 331 -1.09 -0.79 -13.82
C TYR A 331 -1.15 -0.75 -15.34
N SER A 332 -1.51 0.40 -15.88
CA SER A 332 -1.38 0.71 -17.30
C SER A 332 -0.65 2.04 -17.47
N GLY A 333 0.44 2.03 -18.24
CA GLY A 333 1.17 3.24 -18.63
C GLY A 333 0.58 3.95 -19.86
N ASP A 334 -0.44 3.34 -20.50
CA ASP A 334 -1.10 3.90 -21.70
C ASP A 334 -2.11 4.99 -21.30
N VAL A 335 -1.58 6.08 -20.78
CA VAL A 335 -2.32 7.27 -20.32
C VAL A 335 -1.56 8.55 -20.71
N ASN A 336 -2.27 9.68 -20.71
CA ASN A 336 -1.62 10.98 -20.89
C ASN A 336 -0.74 11.34 -19.68
N ASP A 337 0.58 11.28 -19.83
CA ASP A 337 1.54 11.61 -18.75
C ASP A 337 1.64 13.13 -18.46
N TYR A 338 0.95 13.98 -19.20
CA TYR A 338 1.10 15.43 -19.09
C TYR A 338 2.59 15.83 -19.13
N ALA A 339 3.29 15.47 -20.21
CA ALA A 339 4.70 15.83 -20.42
C ALA A 339 4.88 17.35 -20.28
N TYR A 340 5.96 17.77 -19.61
CA TYR A 340 6.19 19.20 -19.31
C TYR A 340 6.19 20.05 -20.58
N ASP A 341 5.20 20.92 -20.68
CA ASP A 341 4.97 21.84 -21.81
C ASP A 341 4.25 23.12 -21.34
N VAL A 342 5.03 24.18 -21.14
CA VAL A 342 4.52 25.48 -20.68
C VAL A 342 3.65 26.16 -21.74
N ALA A 343 3.95 25.98 -23.04
CA ALA A 343 3.17 26.59 -24.11
C ALA A 343 1.77 25.98 -24.17
N LYS A 344 1.68 24.66 -24.15
CA LYS A 344 0.42 23.91 -24.10
C LYS A 344 -0.38 24.23 -22.84
N ALA A 345 0.28 24.36 -21.68
CA ALA A 345 -0.37 24.76 -20.44
C ALA A 345 -1.04 26.14 -20.54
N LYS A 346 -0.34 27.13 -21.11
CA LYS A 346 -0.89 28.49 -21.34
C LYS A 346 -2.06 28.44 -22.32
N ALA A 347 -1.95 27.71 -23.43
CA ALA A 347 -3.03 27.57 -24.42
C ALA A 347 -4.32 26.95 -23.81
N LEU A 348 -4.17 25.99 -22.90
CA LEU A 348 -5.34 25.40 -22.20
C LEU A 348 -5.97 26.41 -21.24
N LEU A 349 -5.21 27.24 -20.55
CA LEU A 349 -5.75 28.32 -19.72
C LEU A 349 -6.44 29.40 -20.57
N ASP A 350 -5.89 29.75 -21.73
CA ASP A 350 -6.52 30.66 -22.67
C ASP A 350 -7.86 30.10 -23.19
N ALA A 351 -7.90 28.80 -23.54
CA ALA A 351 -9.12 28.11 -23.95
C ALA A 351 -10.16 28.00 -22.81
N ALA A 352 -9.73 27.96 -21.56
CA ALA A 352 -10.59 28.00 -20.38
C ALA A 352 -11.07 29.43 -20.02
N GLY A 353 -10.66 30.47 -20.78
CA GLY A 353 -11.03 31.86 -20.53
C GLY A 353 -10.19 32.56 -19.48
N LEU A 354 -9.14 31.92 -18.96
CA LEU A 354 -8.24 32.51 -17.97
C LEU A 354 -7.10 33.28 -18.67
N LYS A 355 -7.40 34.52 -19.09
CA LYS A 355 -6.42 35.41 -19.69
C LYS A 355 -5.54 36.06 -18.64
N PRO A 356 -4.26 36.39 -18.96
CA PRO A 356 -3.40 37.14 -18.03
C PRO A 356 -3.92 38.57 -17.86
N ASP A 357 -3.82 39.08 -16.64
CA ASP A 357 -3.99 40.49 -16.32
C ASP A 357 -2.73 41.30 -16.68
N ALA A 358 -2.69 42.60 -16.31
CA ALA A 358 -1.55 43.50 -16.56
C ALA A 358 -0.23 43.03 -15.93
N ASP A 359 -0.32 42.26 -14.83
CA ASP A 359 0.82 41.70 -14.10
C ASP A 359 1.19 40.30 -14.60
N GLY A 360 0.49 39.76 -15.63
CA GLY A 360 0.67 38.47 -16.18
C GLY A 360 0.02 37.35 -15.34
N ILE A 361 -0.83 37.71 -14.37
CA ILE A 361 -1.54 36.76 -13.50
C ILE A 361 -2.86 36.34 -14.16
N ARG A 362 -3.10 35.05 -14.23
CA ARG A 362 -4.34 34.41 -14.77
C ARG A 362 -5.26 33.91 -13.67
N LEU A 363 -4.67 33.48 -12.55
CA LEU A 363 -5.37 32.86 -11.44
C LEU A 363 -4.60 33.08 -10.14
N LYS A 364 -5.30 33.43 -9.06
CA LYS A 364 -4.79 33.38 -7.68
C LYS A 364 -5.49 32.21 -6.97
N THR A 365 -4.72 31.37 -6.29
CA THR A 365 -5.24 30.15 -5.64
C THR A 365 -4.39 29.72 -4.45
N THR A 366 -4.82 28.69 -3.74
CA THR A 366 -4.15 28.16 -2.55
C THR A 366 -3.67 26.73 -2.75
N LEU A 367 -2.56 26.37 -2.09
CA LEU A 367 -2.02 25.03 -2.06
C LEU A 367 -1.77 24.58 -0.63
N ASN A 368 -2.52 23.58 -0.19
CA ASN A 368 -2.29 22.88 1.07
C ASN A 368 -1.29 21.73 0.86
N PHE A 369 -0.58 21.33 1.90
CA PHE A 369 0.37 20.21 1.83
C PHE A 369 0.54 19.54 3.19
N ILE A 370 0.95 18.27 3.19
CA ILE A 370 1.20 17.49 4.40
C ILE A 370 2.31 18.16 5.23
N PRO A 371 2.05 18.54 6.49
CA PRO A 371 3.06 19.14 7.36
C PRO A 371 4.05 18.10 7.92
N GLY A 372 5.15 18.57 8.51
CA GLY A 372 6.10 17.75 9.26
C GLY A 372 7.20 17.08 8.43
N GLY A 373 7.42 17.52 7.20
CA GLY A 373 8.53 17.00 6.40
C GLY A 373 9.10 18.04 5.43
N ALA A 374 10.44 18.13 5.38
CA ALA A 374 11.13 19.05 4.46
C ALA A 374 10.76 18.80 2.99
N VAL A 375 10.53 17.54 2.62
CA VAL A 375 10.14 17.13 1.25
C VAL A 375 8.81 17.77 0.84
N TRP A 376 7.78 17.76 1.69
CA TRP A 376 6.46 18.32 1.37
C TRP A 376 6.51 19.84 1.20
N LYS A 377 7.22 20.54 2.10
CA LYS A 377 7.44 21.98 2.00
C LYS A 377 8.18 22.32 0.71
N ARG A 378 9.30 21.68 0.43
CA ARG A 378 10.08 21.89 -0.79
C ARG A 378 9.28 21.58 -2.05
N TRP A 379 8.45 20.55 -2.01
CA TRP A 379 7.56 20.20 -3.11
C TRP A 379 6.54 21.33 -3.38
N SER A 380 5.89 21.85 -2.33
CA SER A 380 4.94 22.96 -2.48
C SER A 380 5.61 24.22 -3.06
N GLU A 381 6.83 24.54 -2.65
CA GLU A 381 7.63 25.66 -3.17
C GLU A 381 7.99 25.48 -4.67
N ILE A 382 8.41 24.28 -5.06
CA ILE A 382 8.67 23.95 -6.47
C ILE A 382 7.38 24.04 -7.30
N THR A 383 6.28 23.54 -6.80
CA THR A 383 4.97 23.63 -7.48
C THR A 383 4.57 25.08 -7.68
N LYS A 384 4.64 25.92 -6.65
CA LYS A 384 4.40 27.36 -6.75
C LYS A 384 5.27 28.01 -7.84
N ALA A 385 6.56 27.74 -7.83
CA ALA A 385 7.50 28.31 -8.81
C ALA A 385 7.21 27.85 -10.25
N GLN A 386 6.78 26.62 -10.45
CA GLN A 386 6.42 26.10 -11.77
C GLN A 386 5.09 26.68 -12.26
N LEU A 387 4.09 26.80 -11.41
CA LEU A 387 2.78 27.37 -11.76
C LEU A 387 2.85 28.88 -12.06
N LYS A 388 3.76 29.59 -11.42
CA LYS A 388 4.04 31.03 -11.74
C LYS A 388 4.41 31.22 -13.22
N LYS A 389 5.10 30.26 -13.87
CA LYS A 389 5.49 30.36 -15.29
C LYS A 389 4.29 30.38 -16.25
N ILE A 390 3.14 29.93 -15.81
CA ILE A 390 1.89 29.92 -16.58
C ILE A 390 0.88 30.96 -16.06
N GLY A 391 1.32 31.88 -15.19
CA GLY A 391 0.51 32.97 -14.65
C GLY A 391 -0.40 32.57 -13.48
N ILE A 392 -0.14 31.43 -12.83
CA ILE A 392 -0.89 31.03 -11.62
C ILE A 392 -0.09 31.45 -10.39
N ASP A 393 -0.65 32.39 -9.61
CA ASP A 393 -0.10 32.82 -8.32
C ASP A 393 -0.64 31.96 -7.19
N VAL A 394 0.25 31.23 -6.52
CA VAL A 394 -0.09 30.22 -5.49
C VAL A 394 0.30 30.72 -4.11
N THR A 395 -0.68 30.80 -3.22
CA THR A 395 -0.46 31.01 -1.79
C THR A 395 -0.33 29.66 -1.09
N LEU A 396 0.84 29.41 -0.46
CA LEU A 396 1.07 28.18 0.29
C LEU A 396 0.37 28.24 1.65
N LYS A 397 -0.48 27.25 1.96
CA LYS A 397 -1.17 27.10 3.24
C LYS A 397 -0.59 25.91 4.02
N ALA A 398 0.34 26.22 4.91
CA ALA A 398 0.87 25.24 5.85
C ALA A 398 -0.11 25.04 7.01
N SER A 399 -0.44 23.80 7.33
CA SER A 399 -1.18 23.45 8.53
C SER A 399 -0.23 23.29 9.73
N SER A 400 -0.71 23.57 10.94
CA SER A 400 0.09 23.45 12.17
C SER A 400 0.58 22.03 12.43
N ASP A 401 -0.24 21.03 12.09
CA ASP A 401 0.03 19.61 12.29
C ASP A 401 -0.76 18.75 11.29
N PHE A 402 -0.46 17.46 11.29
CA PHE A 402 -1.11 16.48 10.40
C PHE A 402 -2.63 16.39 10.61
N ARG A 403 -3.10 16.50 11.85
CA ARG A 403 -4.52 16.41 12.19
C ARG A 403 -5.30 17.61 11.62
N SER A 404 -4.73 18.80 11.70
CA SER A 404 -5.30 20.02 11.13
C SER A 404 -5.36 19.95 9.60
N TRP A 405 -4.28 19.48 8.96
CA TRP A 405 -4.25 19.27 7.51
C TRP A 405 -5.31 18.27 7.06
N ILE A 406 -5.38 17.10 7.69
CA ILE A 406 -6.35 16.06 7.30
C ILE A 406 -7.81 16.52 7.54
N LYS A 407 -8.07 17.32 8.58
CA LYS A 407 -9.37 17.92 8.82
C LYS A 407 -9.78 18.86 7.68
N THR A 408 -8.87 19.69 7.19
CA THR A 408 -9.08 20.59 6.06
C THR A 408 -9.40 19.81 4.79
N VAL A 409 -8.57 18.81 4.45
CA VAL A 409 -8.74 18.00 3.23
C VAL A 409 -10.00 17.15 3.28
N ALA A 410 -10.25 16.45 4.38
CA ALA A 410 -11.46 15.66 4.58
C ALA A 410 -12.72 16.53 4.68
N GLY A 411 -12.59 17.77 5.14
CA GLY A 411 -13.65 18.79 5.14
C GLY A 411 -13.96 19.38 3.78
N HIS A 412 -13.20 19.00 2.72
CA HIS A 412 -13.29 19.53 1.36
C HIS A 412 -13.00 21.05 1.29
N ASP A 413 -12.21 21.58 2.25
CA ASP A 413 -11.89 23.00 2.34
C ASP A 413 -10.49 23.33 1.79
N PHE A 414 -10.28 23.05 0.52
CA PHE A 414 -9.02 23.34 -0.19
C PHE A 414 -9.31 23.64 -1.67
N ASP A 415 -8.39 24.35 -2.33
CA ASP A 415 -8.35 24.51 -3.78
C ASP A 415 -7.51 23.39 -4.41
N MET A 416 -6.25 23.31 -3.95
CA MET A 416 -5.30 22.28 -4.30
C MET A 416 -4.65 21.70 -3.02
N THR A 417 -4.29 20.41 -3.04
CA THR A 417 -3.51 19.80 -1.96
C THR A 417 -2.47 18.82 -2.49
N LEU A 418 -1.27 18.85 -1.90
CA LEU A 418 -0.30 17.78 -2.06
C LEU A 418 -0.63 16.68 -1.04
N ASP A 419 -0.80 15.48 -1.53
CA ASP A 419 -1.28 14.34 -0.72
C ASP A 419 -0.60 13.04 -1.14
N SER A 420 -0.79 12.01 -0.31
CA SER A 420 -0.30 10.66 -0.53
C SER A 420 -1.36 9.63 -0.17
N VAL A 421 -1.49 8.59 -0.99
CA VAL A 421 -2.42 7.50 -0.74
C VAL A 421 -1.77 6.15 -1.01
N PHE A 422 -2.31 5.11 -0.37
CA PHE A 422 -1.91 3.72 -0.59
C PHE A 422 -2.98 2.98 -1.40
N ASN A 423 -2.56 2.22 -2.42
CA ASN A 423 -3.47 1.43 -3.27
C ASN A 423 -3.91 0.10 -2.63
N TRP A 424 -3.19 -0.42 -1.63
CA TRP A 424 -3.53 -1.63 -0.87
C TRP A 424 -3.70 -2.90 -1.71
N GLY A 425 -2.84 -3.08 -2.71
CA GLY A 425 -2.76 -4.27 -3.55
C GLY A 425 -3.85 -4.38 -4.62
N ASP A 426 -5.10 -4.37 -4.23
CA ASP A 426 -6.23 -4.46 -5.18
C ASP A 426 -6.93 -3.12 -5.35
N PRO A 427 -7.24 -2.69 -6.60
CA PRO A 427 -7.92 -1.44 -6.87
C PRO A 427 -9.30 -1.30 -6.20
N VAL A 428 -10.02 -2.40 -5.96
CA VAL A 428 -11.31 -2.36 -5.23
C VAL A 428 -11.12 -1.79 -3.83
N ILE A 429 -9.99 -2.09 -3.18
CA ILE A 429 -9.73 -1.64 -1.81
C ILE A 429 -9.19 -0.20 -1.81
N GLY A 430 -8.14 0.05 -2.58
CA GLY A 430 -7.37 1.29 -2.46
C GLY A 430 -7.73 2.37 -3.47
N VAL A 431 -8.15 2.00 -4.68
CA VAL A 431 -8.40 2.94 -5.78
C VAL A 431 -9.87 3.38 -5.84
N HIS A 432 -10.81 2.43 -5.74
CA HIS A 432 -12.24 2.75 -5.80
C HIS A 432 -12.65 3.82 -4.78
N ARG A 433 -12.12 3.73 -3.55
CA ARG A 433 -12.41 4.72 -2.50
C ARG A 433 -12.05 6.15 -2.88
N THR A 434 -11.03 6.32 -3.75
CA THR A 434 -10.51 7.63 -4.14
C THR A 434 -11.33 8.25 -5.27
N TYR A 435 -11.95 7.45 -6.17
CA TYR A 435 -12.55 7.96 -7.40
C TYR A 435 -14.05 7.71 -7.54
N GLN A 436 -14.63 6.72 -6.86
CA GLN A 436 -16.09 6.51 -6.94
C GLN A 436 -16.87 7.70 -6.37
N SER A 437 -17.88 8.15 -7.10
CA SER A 437 -18.74 9.28 -6.71
C SER A 437 -19.47 9.05 -5.39
N THR A 438 -19.82 7.78 -5.07
CA THR A 438 -20.44 7.38 -3.80
C THR A 438 -19.54 7.52 -2.59
N ASN A 439 -18.22 7.69 -2.80
CA ASN A 439 -17.24 7.88 -1.76
C ASN A 439 -16.90 9.36 -1.47
N ILE A 440 -17.68 10.30 -1.98
CA ILE A 440 -17.61 11.71 -1.58
C ILE A 440 -18.28 11.84 -0.21
N ARG A 441 -17.45 11.81 0.85
CA ARG A 441 -17.91 11.82 2.25
C ARG A 441 -17.15 12.87 3.03
N LYS A 442 -17.81 13.98 3.33
CA LYS A 442 -17.25 15.06 4.16
C LYS A 442 -16.83 14.55 5.53
N GLY A 443 -15.63 14.89 5.97
CA GLY A 443 -15.06 14.46 7.25
C GLY A 443 -14.35 13.11 7.23
N VAL A 444 -14.35 12.39 6.09
CA VAL A 444 -13.69 11.08 5.95
C VAL A 444 -12.42 11.22 5.10
N PRO A 445 -11.23 11.05 5.69
CA PRO A 445 -9.97 11.18 4.96
C PRO A 445 -9.73 10.02 3.98
N TRP A 446 -8.89 10.27 2.96
CA TRP A 446 -8.47 9.31 1.94
C TRP A 446 -9.62 8.61 1.19
N HIS A 447 -10.77 9.26 1.12
CA HIS A 447 -11.85 8.95 0.22
C HIS A 447 -11.78 9.86 -1.01
N ASN A 448 -12.88 10.05 -1.73
CA ASN A 448 -12.95 10.98 -2.85
C ASN A 448 -13.00 12.44 -2.31
N THR A 449 -11.91 12.90 -1.70
CA THR A 449 -11.81 14.24 -1.11
C THR A 449 -11.76 15.35 -2.16
N GLN A 450 -11.32 15.04 -3.37
CA GLN A 450 -11.35 15.93 -4.53
C GLN A 450 -12.76 16.15 -5.09
N GLN A 451 -13.77 15.44 -4.60
CA GLN A 451 -15.18 15.50 -4.98
C GLN A 451 -15.41 15.17 -6.48
N PHE A 452 -14.55 14.35 -7.05
CA PHE A 452 -14.63 13.91 -8.44
C PHE A 452 -15.90 13.10 -8.70
N ARG A 453 -16.62 13.44 -9.78
CA ARG A 453 -17.83 12.74 -10.22
C ARG A 453 -17.74 12.45 -11.71
N ASN A 454 -17.88 11.17 -12.08
CA ASN A 454 -17.99 10.74 -13.46
C ASN A 454 -18.69 9.37 -13.49
N ALA A 455 -19.91 9.34 -14.02
CA ALA A 455 -20.74 8.14 -14.04
C ALA A 455 -20.13 7.00 -14.87
N ASP A 456 -19.41 7.31 -15.95
CA ASP A 456 -18.77 6.30 -16.78
C ASP A 456 -17.57 5.67 -16.06
N VAL A 457 -16.81 6.47 -15.30
CA VAL A 457 -15.72 5.96 -14.45
C VAL A 457 -16.29 5.06 -13.34
N ASP A 458 -17.38 5.49 -12.69
CA ASP A 458 -18.07 4.68 -11.68
C ASP A 458 -18.53 3.33 -12.26
N ALA A 459 -19.15 3.34 -13.45
CA ALA A 459 -19.63 2.12 -14.10
C ALA A 459 -18.49 1.16 -14.46
N VAL A 460 -17.37 1.67 -14.99
CA VAL A 460 -16.19 0.85 -15.31
C VAL A 460 -15.57 0.27 -14.04
N MET A 461 -15.45 1.06 -12.96
CA MET A 461 -14.93 0.57 -11.67
C MET A 461 -15.82 -0.50 -11.05
N MET A 462 -17.15 -0.31 -11.08
CA MET A 462 -18.09 -1.31 -10.59
C MET A 462 -17.95 -2.63 -11.38
N LYS A 463 -17.91 -2.55 -12.72
CA LYS A 463 -17.70 -3.74 -13.54
C LYS A 463 -16.37 -4.44 -13.24
N ALA A 464 -15.27 -3.68 -13.10
CA ALA A 464 -13.96 -4.23 -12.75
C ALA A 464 -13.93 -4.86 -11.36
N GLY A 465 -14.71 -4.31 -10.43
CA GLY A 465 -14.84 -4.81 -9.05
C GLY A 465 -15.58 -6.15 -8.94
N LEU A 466 -16.33 -6.57 -9.96
CA LEU A 466 -17.08 -7.82 -10.00
C LEU A 466 -16.49 -8.84 -10.98
N GLU A 467 -15.50 -8.46 -11.80
CA GLU A 467 -14.91 -9.31 -12.83
C GLU A 467 -13.87 -10.25 -12.23
N ASN A 468 -14.08 -11.55 -12.36
CA ASN A 468 -13.18 -12.61 -11.87
C ASN A 468 -12.07 -12.96 -12.88
N ASP A 469 -12.28 -12.78 -14.18
CA ASP A 469 -11.24 -13.01 -15.17
C ASP A 469 -10.17 -11.91 -15.10
N LEU A 470 -8.95 -12.30 -14.79
CA LEU A 470 -7.85 -11.36 -14.57
C LEU A 470 -7.52 -10.51 -15.81
N ALA A 471 -7.62 -11.08 -17.03
CA ALA A 471 -7.30 -10.35 -18.25
C ALA A 471 -8.37 -9.30 -18.56
N LYS A 472 -9.64 -9.65 -18.44
CA LYS A 472 -10.77 -8.72 -18.58
C LYS A 472 -10.72 -7.63 -17.51
N ARG A 473 -10.40 -8.00 -16.27
CA ARG A 473 -10.26 -7.07 -15.16
C ARG A 473 -9.13 -6.07 -15.39
N LYS A 474 -7.97 -6.51 -15.88
CA LYS A 474 -6.85 -5.64 -16.29
C LYS A 474 -7.29 -4.66 -17.38
N ALA A 475 -8.00 -5.12 -18.39
CA ALA A 475 -8.50 -4.26 -19.47
C ALA A 475 -9.48 -3.18 -18.96
N LEU A 476 -10.37 -3.54 -18.03
CA LEU A 476 -11.28 -2.58 -17.38
C LEU A 476 -10.52 -1.53 -16.57
N TYR A 477 -9.52 -1.94 -15.79
CA TYR A 477 -8.70 -0.98 -15.03
C TYR A 477 -7.81 -0.13 -15.93
N ALA A 478 -7.32 -0.64 -17.06
CA ALA A 478 -6.62 0.18 -18.06
C ALA A 478 -7.54 1.27 -18.63
N LYS A 479 -8.77 0.90 -18.99
CA LYS A 479 -9.80 1.86 -19.43
C LYS A 479 -10.08 2.92 -18.35
N MET A 480 -10.30 2.50 -17.11
CA MET A 480 -10.55 3.40 -15.98
C MET A 480 -9.38 4.39 -15.80
N GLN A 481 -8.14 3.93 -15.85
CA GLN A 481 -6.96 4.78 -15.71
C GLN A 481 -6.92 5.87 -16.80
N LYS A 482 -7.20 5.54 -18.05
CA LYS A 482 -7.29 6.53 -19.14
C LYS A 482 -8.34 7.59 -18.85
N MET A 483 -9.54 7.19 -18.44
CA MET A 483 -10.66 8.09 -18.17
C MET A 483 -10.36 9.03 -17.00
N VAL A 484 -9.84 8.49 -15.88
CA VAL A 484 -9.49 9.30 -14.70
C VAL A 484 -8.36 10.27 -15.02
N VAL A 485 -7.34 9.84 -15.74
CA VAL A 485 -6.21 10.71 -16.11
C VAL A 485 -6.66 11.82 -17.06
N GLU A 486 -7.54 11.53 -18.02
CA GLU A 486 -8.09 12.54 -18.93
C GLU A 486 -8.92 13.60 -18.20
N GLU A 487 -9.70 13.21 -17.20
CA GLU A 487 -10.46 14.13 -16.35
C GLU A 487 -9.58 14.93 -15.38
N ALA A 488 -8.37 14.47 -15.13
CA ALA A 488 -7.35 15.12 -14.30
C ALA A 488 -7.83 15.63 -12.92
N PRO A 489 -8.60 14.89 -12.13
CA PRO A 489 -8.93 15.32 -10.77
C PRO A 489 -7.67 15.37 -9.89
N ILE A 490 -6.65 14.64 -10.30
CA ILE A 490 -5.37 14.47 -9.63
C ILE A 490 -4.25 14.47 -10.68
N ILE A 491 -3.16 15.17 -10.42
CA ILE A 491 -1.90 15.06 -11.18
C ILE A 491 -0.94 14.17 -10.39
N TYR A 492 -0.64 13.00 -10.92
CA TYR A 492 0.26 12.03 -10.31
C TYR A 492 1.71 12.44 -10.50
N ILE A 493 2.52 12.33 -9.47
CA ILE A 493 3.94 12.75 -9.51
C ILE A 493 4.85 11.53 -9.44
N ASN A 494 4.78 10.78 -8.34
CA ASN A 494 5.66 9.64 -8.14
C ASN A 494 5.03 8.56 -7.25
N ALA A 495 5.49 7.33 -7.42
CA ALA A 495 5.42 6.32 -6.39
C ALA A 495 6.45 6.67 -5.31
N SER A 496 6.04 6.59 -4.04
CA SER A 496 6.91 6.96 -2.91
C SER A 496 8.15 6.06 -2.88
N PRO A 497 9.34 6.61 -2.62
CA PRO A 497 10.60 5.86 -2.62
C PRO A 497 10.81 5.13 -1.28
N SER A 498 9.81 4.39 -0.81
CA SER A 498 10.00 3.60 0.40
C SER A 498 10.93 2.43 0.14
N HIS A 499 11.93 2.25 0.99
CA HIS A 499 12.91 1.18 0.91
C HIS A 499 13.03 0.48 2.26
N PRO A 500 12.94 -0.86 2.34
CA PRO A 500 13.52 -1.57 3.46
C PRO A 500 15.05 -1.51 3.35
N ILE A 501 15.70 -1.33 4.49
CA ILE A 501 17.16 -1.34 4.63
C ILE A 501 17.48 -2.31 5.74
N TYR A 502 18.32 -3.29 5.44
CA TYR A 502 18.66 -4.36 6.39
C TYR A 502 20.10 -4.80 6.24
N ASN A 503 20.60 -5.40 7.31
CA ASN A 503 21.92 -6.01 7.39
C ASN A 503 21.92 -7.46 6.90
#